data_2efe541c73dd27f8db238f739141eab5
#
_entry.id   2efe541c73dd27f8db238f739141eab5
#
_cell.length_a   1.000
_cell.length_b   1.000
_cell.length_c   1.000
_cell.angle_alpha   90.00
_cell.angle_beta   90.00
_cell.angle_gamma   90.00
#
_symmetry.space_group_name_H-M   'P 1'
#
loop_
_entity.id
_entity.type
_entity.pdbx_description
1 polymer ?
#
loop_
_entity_poly.entity_id
_entity_poly.type
_entity_poly.pdbx_seq_one_letter_code
_entity_poly.pdbx_strand_id
1 'polypeptide(L)'
;MKKILVVDDSALMRRVIFDIINKDRNLHVEKYATNGLDALDLLVSGEEFDAIVLDINMPKMNGIEFLRELKKRGMNEKVLIVSTLAKEGAKETIQALELGAFDFVTKPDSLAIAKGNLFSNMLLDMLYAAVNLSRRTLDNEVKQQAKDHSSIRKTHSIYGKALQGDTS
;
A
#
# COMPACT_ATOMS: atom_id res chain seq x y z
N MET A 1 -4.53 -8.37 17.89
CA MET A 1 -4.01 -7.18 17.21
C MET A 1 -3.30 -7.59 15.93
N LYS A 2 -3.62 -6.96 14.82
CA LYS A 2 -3.03 -7.32 13.52
C LYS A 2 -1.65 -6.68 13.35
N LYS A 3 -0.72 -7.45 12.80
CA LYS A 3 0.69 -7.08 12.66
C LYS A 3 0.96 -6.49 11.28
N ILE A 4 1.48 -5.28 11.23
CA ILE A 4 1.77 -4.57 9.98
C ILE A 4 3.27 -4.40 9.81
N LEU A 5 3.77 -4.69 8.61
CA LEU A 5 5.12 -4.35 8.17
C LEU A 5 5.04 -3.06 7.37
N VAL A 6 5.87 -2.08 7.70
CA VAL A 6 5.94 -0.81 6.95
C VAL A 6 7.28 -0.75 6.21
N VAL A 7 7.23 -0.60 4.90
CA VAL A 7 8.41 -0.56 4.03
C VAL A 7 8.45 0.77 3.28
N ASP A 8 9.33 1.67 3.69
CA ASP A 8 9.50 3.00 3.10
C ASP A 8 10.87 3.51 3.49
N ASP A 9 11.63 4.09 2.55
CA ASP A 9 12.95 4.62 2.82
C ASP A 9 12.93 6.00 3.47
N SER A 10 11.78 6.68 3.48
CA SER A 10 11.60 7.98 4.12
C SER A 10 11.31 7.82 5.61
N ALA A 11 12.22 8.25 6.45
CA ALA A 11 12.03 8.22 7.91
C ALA A 11 10.81 9.05 8.33
N LEU A 12 10.60 10.20 7.67
CA LEU A 12 9.46 11.06 7.97
C LEU A 12 8.13 10.38 7.64
N MET A 13 8.03 9.78 6.47
CA MET A 13 6.81 9.10 6.06
C MET A 13 6.55 7.86 6.92
N ARG A 14 7.59 7.08 7.25
CA ARG A 14 7.44 5.96 8.19
C ARG A 14 6.87 6.43 9.52
N ARG A 15 7.36 7.55 10.06
CA ARG A 15 6.85 8.09 11.31
C ARG A 15 5.37 8.46 11.24
N VAL A 16 4.96 9.10 10.15
CA VAL A 16 3.55 9.44 9.93
C VAL A 16 2.70 8.17 9.91
N ILE A 17 3.11 7.17 9.16
CA ILE A 17 2.39 5.90 9.03
C ILE A 17 2.38 5.15 10.36
N PHE A 18 3.50 5.10 11.07
CA PHE A 18 3.59 4.48 12.40
C PHE A 18 2.59 5.10 13.38
N ASP A 19 2.54 6.44 13.41
CA ASP A 19 1.65 7.15 14.33
C ASP A 19 0.18 6.84 14.02
N ILE A 20 -0.18 6.78 12.74
CA ILE A 20 -1.55 6.44 12.33
C ILE A 20 -1.90 5.01 12.75
N ILE A 21 -1.05 4.06 12.44
CA ILE A 21 -1.32 2.65 12.70
C ILE A 21 -1.31 2.35 14.19
N ASN A 22 -0.31 2.86 14.92
CA ASN A 22 -0.15 2.54 16.33
C ASN A 22 -1.17 3.22 17.25
N LYS A 23 -1.87 4.26 16.76
CA LYS A 23 -3.01 4.84 17.48
C LYS A 23 -4.27 3.98 17.38
N ASP A 24 -4.33 3.11 16.40
CA ASP A 24 -5.47 2.24 16.22
C ASP A 24 -5.40 1.05 17.19
N ARG A 25 -6.53 0.68 17.78
CA ARG A 25 -6.55 -0.36 18.80
C ARG A 25 -6.41 -1.78 18.24
N ASN A 26 -6.65 -1.96 16.93
CA ASN A 26 -6.69 -3.29 16.31
C ASN A 26 -5.47 -3.56 15.43
N LEU A 27 -4.62 -2.57 15.21
CA LEU A 27 -3.44 -2.66 14.36
C LEU A 27 -2.20 -2.19 15.12
N HIS A 28 -1.04 -2.74 14.76
CA HIS A 28 0.23 -2.18 15.22
C HIS A 28 1.33 -2.46 14.20
N VAL A 29 2.34 -1.61 14.19
CA VAL A 29 3.52 -1.82 13.36
C VAL A 29 4.43 -2.80 14.10
N GLU A 30 4.57 -4.00 13.55
CA GLU A 30 5.42 -5.05 14.14
C GLU A 30 6.88 -4.81 13.80
N LYS A 31 7.17 -4.51 12.55
CA LYS A 31 8.51 -4.22 12.04
C LYS A 31 8.46 -3.23 10.89
N TYR A 32 9.62 -2.70 10.53
CA TYR A 32 9.77 -1.88 9.35
C TYR A 32 11.02 -2.26 8.57
N ALA A 33 11.05 -1.86 7.30
CA ALA A 33 12.21 -1.98 6.44
C ALA A 33 12.36 -0.69 5.63
N THR A 34 13.57 -0.40 5.16
CA THR A 34 13.85 0.82 4.39
C THR A 34 14.01 0.55 2.89
N ASN A 35 13.88 -0.68 2.48
CA ASN A 35 13.95 -1.10 1.07
C ASN A 35 13.32 -2.48 0.90
N GLY A 36 13.10 -2.87 -0.34
CA GLY A 36 12.45 -4.15 -0.64
C GLY A 36 13.29 -5.35 -0.28
N LEU A 37 14.61 -5.26 -0.35
CA LEU A 37 15.49 -6.38 -0.04
C LEU A 37 15.41 -6.75 1.44
N ASP A 38 15.47 -5.75 2.32
CA ASP A 38 15.36 -6.00 3.76
C ASP A 38 13.96 -6.52 4.12
N ALA A 39 12.92 -6.02 3.46
CA ALA A 39 11.56 -6.53 3.65
C ALA A 39 11.46 -8.00 3.21
N LEU A 40 12.04 -8.34 2.07
CA LEU A 40 12.05 -9.72 1.58
C LEU A 40 12.79 -10.64 2.55
N ASP A 41 13.93 -10.19 3.08
CA ASP A 41 14.71 -10.95 4.06
C ASP A 41 13.88 -11.27 5.32
N LEU A 42 13.06 -10.34 5.80
CA LEU A 42 12.16 -10.60 6.92
C LEU A 42 11.19 -11.72 6.62
N LEU A 43 10.57 -11.71 5.44
CA LEU A 43 9.61 -12.74 5.05
C LEU A 43 10.28 -14.09 4.85
N VAL A 44 11.45 -14.11 4.22
CA VAL A 44 12.21 -15.35 3.99
C VAL A 44 12.69 -15.95 5.31
N SER A 45 13.00 -15.13 6.30
CA SER A 45 13.42 -15.60 7.62
C SER A 45 12.27 -16.16 8.46
N GLY A 46 11.04 -16.11 7.98
CA GLY A 46 9.87 -16.67 8.65
C GLY A 46 9.02 -15.68 9.42
N GLU A 47 9.34 -14.39 9.37
CA GLU A 47 8.48 -13.35 9.96
C GLU A 47 7.14 -13.31 9.24
N GLU A 48 6.06 -13.20 10.00
CA GLU A 48 4.71 -13.17 9.46
C GLU A 48 4.02 -11.85 9.79
N PHE A 49 3.31 -11.30 8.79
CA PHE A 49 2.57 -10.06 8.93
C PHE A 49 1.18 -10.23 8.33
N ASP A 50 0.21 -9.52 8.89
CA ASP A 50 -1.17 -9.55 8.37
C ASP A 50 -1.32 -8.67 7.14
N ALA A 51 -0.54 -7.60 7.05
CA ALA A 51 -0.47 -6.74 5.86
C ALA A 51 0.87 -6.02 5.80
N ILE A 52 1.22 -5.57 4.60
CA ILE A 52 2.45 -4.82 4.32
C ILE A 52 2.06 -3.49 3.70
N VAL A 53 2.56 -2.39 4.27
CA VAL A 53 2.45 -1.06 3.66
C VAL A 53 3.76 -0.81 2.93
N LEU A 54 3.68 -0.60 1.61
CA LEU A 54 4.85 -0.59 0.73
C LEU A 54 4.92 0.68 -0.10
N ASP A 55 6.04 1.40 -0.02
CA ASP A 55 6.40 2.44 -0.97
C ASP A 55 7.00 1.81 -2.24
N ILE A 56 6.91 2.51 -3.35
CA ILE A 56 7.45 2.01 -4.62
C ILE A 56 8.91 2.40 -4.80
N ASN A 57 9.25 3.67 -4.62
CA ASN A 57 10.60 4.18 -4.91
C ASN A 57 11.53 4.04 -3.71
N MET A 58 12.39 3.04 -3.75
CA MET A 58 13.32 2.74 -2.67
C MET A 58 14.65 2.24 -3.26
N PRO A 59 15.78 2.42 -2.53
CA PRO A 59 17.08 1.89 -2.98
C PRO A 59 17.14 0.36 -2.87
N LYS A 60 18.16 -0.24 -3.43
CA LYS A 60 18.48 -1.68 -3.39
C LYS A 60 17.44 -2.53 -4.11
N MET A 61 16.23 -2.57 -3.63
CA MET A 61 15.09 -3.23 -4.26
C MET A 61 13.88 -2.34 -4.06
N ASN A 62 13.28 -1.86 -5.14
CA ASN A 62 12.09 -1.03 -5.09
C ASN A 62 10.82 -1.87 -4.89
N GLY A 63 9.68 -1.19 -4.73
CA GLY A 63 8.42 -1.87 -4.45
C GLY A 63 7.96 -2.79 -5.57
N ILE A 64 8.19 -2.43 -6.83
CA ILE A 64 7.82 -3.27 -7.98
C ILE A 64 8.65 -4.55 -7.99
N GLU A 65 9.96 -4.42 -7.79
CA GLU A 65 10.87 -5.57 -7.71
C GLU A 65 10.50 -6.49 -6.54
N PHE A 66 10.15 -5.89 -5.41
CA PHE A 66 9.69 -6.64 -4.23
C PHE A 66 8.43 -7.46 -4.55
N LEU A 67 7.44 -6.86 -5.20
CA LEU A 67 6.21 -7.57 -5.59
C LEU A 67 6.49 -8.69 -6.58
N ARG A 68 7.42 -8.47 -7.53
CA ARG A 68 7.84 -9.53 -8.46
C ARG A 68 8.47 -10.72 -7.72
N GLU A 69 9.30 -10.44 -6.73
CA GLU A 69 9.91 -11.48 -5.91
C GLU A 69 8.87 -12.27 -5.11
N LEU A 70 7.88 -11.60 -4.53
CA LEU A 70 6.79 -12.28 -3.85
C LEU A 70 6.04 -13.23 -4.79
N LYS A 71 5.71 -12.75 -5.96
CA LYS A 71 4.99 -13.53 -6.98
C LYS A 71 5.83 -14.74 -7.44
N LYS A 72 7.09 -14.51 -7.71
CA LYS A 72 8.04 -15.56 -8.14
C LYS A 72 8.18 -16.66 -7.09
N ARG A 73 8.15 -16.29 -5.81
CA ARG A 73 8.28 -17.23 -4.70
C ARG A 73 6.97 -17.85 -4.24
N GLY A 74 5.85 -17.47 -4.84
CA GLY A 74 4.53 -17.94 -4.44
C GLY A 74 4.08 -17.45 -3.07
N MET A 75 4.60 -16.32 -2.62
CA MET A 75 4.23 -15.70 -1.33
C MET A 75 2.98 -14.85 -1.50
N ASN A 76 1.92 -15.21 -0.80
CA ASN A 76 0.63 -14.50 -0.84
C ASN A 76 0.53 -13.52 0.32
N GLU A 77 1.06 -12.32 0.13
CA GLU A 77 1.02 -11.25 1.12
C GLU A 77 -0.05 -10.22 0.75
N LYS A 78 -0.67 -9.61 1.74
CA LYS A 78 -1.57 -8.48 1.54
C LYS A 78 -0.75 -7.20 1.51
N VAL A 79 -0.48 -6.68 0.32
CA VAL A 79 0.37 -5.50 0.14
C VAL A 79 -0.47 -4.30 -0.24
N LEU A 80 -0.41 -3.26 0.58
CA LEU A 80 -1.04 -1.96 0.33
C LEU A 80 0.04 -0.97 -0.10
N ILE A 81 -0.10 -0.44 -1.31
CA ILE A 81 0.83 0.55 -1.86
C ILE A 81 0.49 1.94 -1.33
N VAL A 82 1.49 2.68 -0.87
CA VAL A 82 1.37 4.10 -0.58
C VAL A 82 2.26 4.83 -1.57
N SER A 83 1.65 5.47 -2.57
CA SER A 83 2.39 6.08 -3.69
C SER A 83 1.81 7.44 -4.08
N THR A 84 2.61 8.24 -4.78
CA THR A 84 2.13 9.50 -5.35
C THR A 84 1.33 9.20 -6.62
N LEU A 85 0.36 10.05 -6.95
CA LEU A 85 -0.38 10.00 -8.21
C LEU A 85 0.18 10.97 -9.25
N ALA A 86 1.46 11.34 -9.13
CA ALA A 86 2.18 12.02 -10.21
C ALA A 86 2.18 11.09 -11.43
N LYS A 87 2.40 11.66 -12.61
CA LYS A 87 2.29 10.93 -13.89
C LYS A 87 3.10 9.62 -13.89
N GLU A 88 4.32 9.65 -13.39
CA GLU A 88 5.15 8.44 -13.27
C GLU A 88 4.62 7.49 -12.19
N GLY A 89 4.17 8.03 -11.07
CA GLY A 89 3.64 7.24 -9.96
C GLY A 89 2.36 6.48 -10.31
N ALA A 90 1.50 7.06 -11.16
CA ALA A 90 0.27 6.40 -11.59
C ALA A 90 0.56 5.13 -12.40
N LYS A 91 1.54 5.18 -13.29
CA LYS A 91 1.96 4.01 -14.09
C LYS A 91 2.49 2.90 -13.20
N GLU A 92 3.35 3.23 -12.24
CA GLU A 92 3.92 2.27 -11.31
C GLU A 92 2.85 1.66 -10.38
N THR A 93 1.87 2.46 -9.97
CA THR A 93 0.75 1.98 -9.15
C THR A 93 -0.08 0.94 -9.92
N ILE A 94 -0.37 1.19 -11.20
CA ILE A 94 -1.08 0.23 -12.05
C ILE A 94 -0.25 -1.07 -12.16
N GLN A 95 1.04 -0.96 -12.39
CA GLN A 95 1.94 -2.11 -12.48
C GLN A 95 1.94 -2.92 -11.18
N ALA A 96 1.95 -2.25 -10.03
CA ALA A 96 1.89 -2.91 -8.72
C ALA A 96 0.60 -3.70 -8.54
N LEU A 97 -0.54 -3.14 -8.95
CA LEU A 97 -1.83 -3.83 -8.89
C LEU A 97 -1.83 -5.07 -9.79
N GLU A 98 -1.25 -4.98 -10.98
CA GLU A 98 -1.10 -6.13 -11.89
C GLU A 98 -0.22 -7.22 -11.29
N LEU A 99 0.76 -6.87 -10.47
CA LEU A 99 1.63 -7.82 -9.79
C LEU A 99 1.01 -8.42 -8.52
N GLY A 100 -0.21 -8.04 -8.19
CA GLY A 100 -0.94 -8.64 -7.08
C GLY A 100 -1.03 -7.81 -5.81
N ALA A 101 -0.65 -6.53 -5.84
CA ALA A 101 -0.90 -5.64 -4.69
C ALA A 101 -2.40 -5.60 -4.39
N PHE A 102 -2.74 -5.56 -3.12
CA PHE A 102 -4.13 -5.55 -2.67
C PHE A 102 -4.85 -4.28 -3.12
N ASP A 103 -4.24 -3.14 -2.89
CA ASP A 103 -4.80 -1.85 -3.27
C ASP A 103 -3.72 -0.77 -3.08
N PHE A 104 -4.10 0.50 -3.20
CA PHE A 104 -3.20 1.62 -3.02
C PHE A 104 -3.87 2.76 -2.25
N VAL A 105 -3.03 3.62 -1.64
CA VAL A 105 -3.45 4.89 -1.03
C VAL A 105 -2.52 5.97 -1.56
N THR A 106 -3.07 7.12 -1.91
CA THR A 106 -2.28 8.25 -2.40
C THR A 106 -1.41 8.83 -1.30
N LYS A 107 -0.11 8.91 -1.57
CA LYS A 107 0.85 9.52 -0.65
C LYS A 107 0.57 11.03 -0.54
N PRO A 108 0.52 11.60 0.68
CA PRO A 108 0.24 13.02 0.82
C PRO A 108 1.39 13.89 0.32
N ASP A 109 1.06 15.07 -0.23
CA ASP A 109 2.04 15.99 -0.81
C ASP A 109 2.82 16.78 0.25
N SER A 110 2.27 16.93 1.44
CA SER A 110 2.91 17.70 2.50
C SER A 110 2.69 17.04 3.85
N LEU A 111 3.55 17.39 4.82
CA LEU A 111 3.43 16.90 6.18
C LEU A 111 2.11 17.33 6.83
N ALA A 112 1.64 18.55 6.55
CA ALA A 112 0.35 19.03 7.06
C ALA A 112 -0.80 18.18 6.56
N ILE A 113 -0.80 17.82 5.26
CA ILE A 113 -1.81 16.94 4.66
C ILE A 113 -1.66 15.52 5.22
N ALA A 114 -0.41 15.05 5.40
CA ALA A 114 -0.14 13.72 5.96
C ALA A 114 -0.69 13.55 7.38
N LYS A 115 -0.67 14.61 8.18
CA LYS A 115 -1.20 14.61 9.54
C LYS A 115 -2.70 14.85 9.61
N GLY A 116 -3.33 15.18 8.48
CA GLY A 116 -4.77 15.39 8.40
C GLY A 116 -5.55 14.07 8.46
N ASN A 117 -6.85 14.17 8.71
CA ASN A 117 -7.71 13.00 8.89
C ASN A 117 -7.95 12.23 7.59
N LEU A 118 -7.87 12.89 6.43
CA LEU A 118 -8.16 12.23 5.15
C LEU A 118 -7.18 11.10 4.86
N PHE A 119 -5.88 11.36 4.93
CA PHE A 119 -4.87 10.33 4.68
C PHE A 119 -4.97 9.20 5.71
N SER A 120 -5.08 9.52 7.00
CA SER A 120 -5.16 8.51 8.04
C SER A 120 -6.41 7.65 7.90
N ASN A 121 -7.55 8.23 7.55
CA ASN A 121 -8.79 7.47 7.34
C ASN A 121 -8.68 6.55 6.12
N MET A 122 -8.12 7.03 5.01
CA MET A 122 -7.90 6.18 3.82
C MET A 122 -6.95 5.01 4.13
N LEU A 123 -5.84 5.29 4.80
CA LEU A 123 -4.87 4.27 5.17
C LEU A 123 -5.51 3.20 6.06
N LEU A 124 -6.22 3.63 7.11
CA LEU A 124 -6.87 2.70 8.04
C LEU A 124 -7.99 1.91 7.38
N ASP A 125 -8.82 2.54 6.54
CA ASP A 125 -9.89 1.84 5.83
C ASP A 125 -9.32 0.74 4.93
N MET A 126 -8.24 1.02 4.21
CA MET A 126 -7.61 0.05 3.32
C MET A 126 -6.92 -1.08 4.10
N LEU A 127 -6.26 -0.75 5.22
CA LEU A 127 -5.65 -1.78 6.07
C LEU A 127 -6.71 -2.69 6.70
N TYR A 128 -7.81 -2.13 7.16
CA TYR A 128 -8.92 -2.93 7.71
C TYR A 128 -9.48 -3.88 6.65
N ALA A 129 -9.66 -3.40 5.43
CA ALA A 129 -10.10 -4.27 4.33
C ALA A 129 -9.07 -5.38 4.05
N ALA A 130 -7.78 -5.05 4.07
CA ALA A 130 -6.72 -6.03 3.82
C ALA A 130 -6.65 -7.13 4.87
N VAL A 131 -6.93 -6.81 6.14
CA VAL A 131 -6.87 -7.76 7.25
C VAL A 131 -8.24 -8.31 7.66
N ASN A 132 -9.26 -8.07 6.86
CA ASN A 132 -10.63 -8.56 7.07
C ASN A 132 -11.28 -8.10 8.38
N LEU A 133 -11.05 -6.84 8.75
CA LEU A 133 -11.72 -6.20 9.88
C LEU A 133 -12.73 -5.18 9.36
N SER A 134 -13.76 -4.90 10.16
CA SER A 134 -14.75 -3.86 9.84
C SER A 134 -14.40 -2.56 10.53
N ARG A 135 -14.48 -1.47 9.78
CA ARG A 135 -14.30 -0.12 10.26
C ARG A 135 -15.56 0.69 9.94
N ARG A 136 -16.17 1.30 10.96
CA ARG A 136 -17.51 1.88 10.83
C ARG A 136 -17.55 3.33 10.33
N THR A 137 -16.45 4.04 10.29
CA THR A 137 -16.45 5.49 10.06
C THR A 137 -15.93 5.85 8.68
N LEU A 138 -16.81 6.33 7.80
CA LEU A 138 -16.45 7.02 6.58
C LEU A 138 -17.13 8.39 6.62
N ASP A 139 -16.34 9.47 6.60
CA ASP A 139 -16.87 10.80 6.42
C ASP A 139 -17.00 11.13 4.92
N ASN A 140 -17.55 12.33 4.60
CA ASN A 140 -17.79 12.69 3.20
C ASN A 140 -16.49 12.84 2.40
N GLU A 141 -15.41 13.27 3.04
CA GLU A 141 -14.12 13.44 2.39
C GLU A 141 -13.52 12.09 1.99
N VAL A 142 -13.59 11.11 2.88
CA VAL A 142 -13.14 9.74 2.60
C VAL A 142 -13.96 9.13 1.47
N LYS A 143 -15.27 9.39 1.42
CA LYS A 143 -16.13 8.92 0.32
C LYS A 143 -15.72 9.53 -1.01
N GLN A 144 -15.31 10.79 -1.04
CA GLN A 144 -14.83 11.43 -2.26
C GLN A 144 -13.51 10.81 -2.72
N GLN A 145 -12.60 10.55 -1.83
CA GLN A 145 -11.34 9.86 -2.14
C GLN A 145 -11.60 8.45 -2.66
N ALA A 146 -12.57 7.76 -2.11
CA ALA A 146 -12.95 6.43 -2.60
C ALA A 146 -13.43 6.46 -4.05
N LYS A 147 -14.13 7.52 -4.49
CA LYS A 147 -14.52 7.69 -5.89
C LYS A 147 -13.31 7.86 -6.80
N ASP A 148 -12.34 8.67 -6.41
CA ASP A 148 -11.10 8.89 -7.17
C ASP A 148 -10.31 7.59 -7.26
N HIS A 149 -10.26 6.83 -6.19
CA HIS A 149 -9.63 5.52 -6.12
C HIS A 149 -10.29 4.53 -7.11
N SER A 150 -11.61 4.53 -7.18
CA SER A 150 -12.35 3.70 -8.13
C SER A 150 -12.02 4.05 -9.58
N SER A 151 -11.78 5.32 -9.90
CA SER A 151 -11.37 5.75 -11.24
C SER A 151 -10.04 5.15 -11.65
N ILE A 152 -9.07 5.07 -10.75
CA ILE A 152 -7.77 4.43 -11.00
C ILE A 152 -7.93 2.92 -11.20
N ARG A 153 -8.79 2.28 -10.43
CA ARG A 153 -9.09 0.85 -10.61
C ARG A 153 -9.69 0.54 -11.99
N LYS A 154 -10.56 1.41 -12.49
CA LYS A 154 -11.12 1.27 -13.85
C LYS A 154 -10.00 1.38 -14.89
N THR A 155 -9.07 2.31 -14.74
CA THR A 155 -7.93 2.46 -15.63
C THR A 155 -7.07 1.20 -15.62
N HIS A 156 -6.78 0.64 -14.48
CA HIS A 156 -6.05 -0.63 -14.33
C HIS A 156 -6.76 -1.76 -15.10
N SER A 157 -8.07 -1.89 -14.96
CA SER A 157 -8.84 -2.91 -15.65
C SER A 157 -8.73 -2.79 -17.18
N ILE A 158 -8.80 -1.57 -17.72
CA ILE A 158 -8.64 -1.30 -19.15
C ILE A 158 -7.24 -1.69 -19.63
N TYR A 159 -6.21 -1.28 -18.94
CA TYR A 159 -4.83 -1.61 -19.27
C TYR A 159 -4.56 -3.11 -19.17
N GLY A 160 -5.10 -3.77 -18.18
CA GLY A 160 -4.97 -5.22 -18.02
C GLY A 160 -5.53 -5.98 -19.21
N LYS A 161 -6.70 -5.60 -19.70
CA LYS A 161 -7.31 -6.20 -20.89
C LYS A 161 -6.46 -5.98 -22.13
N ALA A 162 -5.96 -4.77 -22.34
CA ALA A 162 -5.11 -4.44 -23.48
C ALA A 162 -3.83 -5.27 -23.50
N LEU A 163 -3.19 -5.43 -22.35
CA LEU A 163 -1.94 -6.21 -22.21
C LEU A 163 -2.17 -7.71 -22.45
N GLN A 164 -3.34 -8.23 -22.16
CA GLN A 164 -3.70 -9.63 -22.37
C GLN A 164 -4.14 -9.93 -23.80
N GLY A 165 -4.20 -8.91 -24.66
CA GLY A 165 -4.69 -9.08 -26.02
C GLY A 165 -6.17 -9.35 -26.12
N ASP A 166 -6.93 -9.12 -25.08
CA ASP A 166 -8.37 -9.27 -25.05
C ASP A 166 -9.02 -8.06 -25.74
N THR A 167 -9.63 -8.28 -26.88
CA THR A 167 -10.25 -7.24 -27.70
C THR A 167 -11.74 -7.12 -27.50
N SER A 168 -12.32 -7.93 -26.68
CA SER A 168 -13.75 -7.95 -26.43
C SER A 168 -14.26 -6.84 -25.53
#